data_6902e64e1d0947de98103638fbe72852
#
_entry.id   6902e64e1d0947de98103638fbe72852
#
_cell.length_a   1.000
_cell.length_b   1.000
_cell.length_c   1.000
_cell.angle_alpha   90.00
_cell.angle_beta   90.00
_cell.angle_gamma   90.00
#
_symmetry.space_group_name_H-M   'P 1'
#
loop_
_entity.id
_entity.type
_entity.pdbx_description
1 polymer ?
#
loop_
_entity_poly.entity_id
_entity_poly.type
_entity_poly.pdbx_seq_one_letter_code
_entity_poly.pdbx_strand_id
1 'polypeptide(L)'
;MKYITKTVWILSVVSLFTDISSEMLYPIMPIYLKSIGFSIVLIGILEGVAEATTGLSKGYFGKLSDKTGKRLPFVQIGYAFSAISKPMMAVFIYPLWIFFARTTDRFGKGIRTAARDAILSDEATPETKGKVFGFHRAMDTTGAAIGPILALLYLYFYPEDYKTLFFIAFIPGLLAVLASFFLKEKRQVIQKEKTATPLFSFLNYWKQSPVAYRKLVIGLLAFTLFNSSDIFLLLKAKQSGLSDTSTIGVYIFYNLIYAIFAFPLGVLADKISFKKMFIIGLVLFAIVYFGMAANSNIYIFYALFFLYGVYAAATEGISKAWISNITDKKDTATAIGTYSSFQSITTMLASSIAGLIWFQFGASATFFATGIITIMVIFYFTFAMRNSSNNSSVI
;
A
#
# COMPACT_ATOMS: atom_id res chain seq x y z
N MET A 1 8.14 7.95 -24.43
CA MET A 1 7.23 7.36 -23.41
C MET A 1 5.80 7.24 -23.94
N LYS A 2 5.61 6.44 -25.00
CA LYS A 2 4.33 6.34 -25.77
C LYS A 2 3.17 5.66 -24.99
N TYR A 3 3.44 5.11 -23.78
CA TYR A 3 2.49 4.26 -23.01
C TYR A 3 2.04 4.86 -21.67
N ILE A 4 2.60 6.00 -21.26
CA ILE A 4 2.17 6.72 -20.06
C ILE A 4 1.30 7.88 -20.51
N THR A 5 0.00 7.73 -20.32
CA THR A 5 -0.97 8.77 -20.71
C THR A 5 -0.87 9.98 -19.79
N LYS A 6 -1.42 11.11 -20.21
CA LYS A 6 -1.49 12.33 -19.37
C LYS A 6 -2.22 12.06 -18.06
N THR A 7 -3.27 11.25 -18.08
CA THR A 7 -4.03 10.84 -16.88
C THR A 7 -3.15 10.08 -15.90
N VAL A 8 -2.38 9.09 -16.39
CA VAL A 8 -1.45 8.31 -15.55
C VAL A 8 -0.39 9.21 -14.95
N TRP A 9 0.18 10.15 -15.73
CA TRP A 9 1.15 11.12 -15.26
C TRP A 9 0.59 11.98 -14.11
N ILE A 10 -0.59 12.59 -14.32
CA ILE A 10 -1.21 13.44 -13.29
C ILE A 10 -1.52 12.64 -12.03
N LEU A 11 -2.13 11.43 -12.16
CA LEU A 11 -2.40 10.57 -11.00
C LEU A 11 -1.13 10.18 -10.23
N SER A 12 -0.05 9.93 -10.94
CA SER A 12 1.24 9.57 -10.32
C SER A 12 1.87 10.76 -9.60
N VAL A 13 1.78 11.97 -10.15
CA VAL A 13 2.23 13.21 -9.49
C VAL A 13 1.36 13.52 -8.26
N VAL A 14 0.04 13.35 -8.37
CA VAL A 14 -0.89 13.49 -7.24
C VAL A 14 -0.52 12.50 -6.11
N SER A 15 -0.20 11.26 -6.46
CA SER A 15 0.23 10.25 -5.48
C SER A 15 1.58 10.61 -4.84
N LEU A 16 2.56 11.03 -5.64
CA LEU A 16 3.86 11.52 -5.17
C LEU A 16 3.69 12.60 -4.09
N PHE A 17 2.94 13.67 -4.39
CA PHE A 17 2.73 14.75 -3.43
C PHE A 17 1.95 14.31 -2.18
N THR A 18 0.98 13.42 -2.35
CA THR A 18 0.23 12.87 -1.22
C THR A 18 1.11 12.03 -0.32
N ASP A 19 2.01 11.22 -0.90
CA ASP A 19 2.90 10.39 -0.12
C ASP A 19 4.03 11.20 0.52
N ILE A 20 4.55 12.25 -0.13
CA ILE A 20 5.41 13.22 0.56
C ILE A 20 4.69 13.75 1.81
N SER A 21 3.44 14.19 1.69
CA SER A 21 2.64 14.71 2.79
C SER A 21 2.42 13.70 3.92
N SER A 22 2.06 12.47 3.58
CA SER A 22 1.68 11.45 4.57
C SER A 22 2.90 10.79 5.21
N GLU A 23 3.92 10.48 4.43
CA GLU A 23 5.13 9.80 4.88
C GLU A 23 6.11 10.74 5.62
N MET A 24 5.98 12.06 5.42
CA MET A 24 6.63 13.06 6.29
C MET A 24 6.21 12.88 7.75
N LEU A 25 4.97 12.49 8.00
CA LEU A 25 4.40 12.35 9.33
C LEU A 25 4.43 10.93 9.88
N TYR A 26 4.49 9.92 9.01
CA TYR A 26 4.35 8.51 9.40
C TYR A 26 5.36 8.07 10.48
N PRO A 27 6.67 8.25 10.33
CA PRO A 27 7.65 7.84 11.33
C PRO A 27 7.61 8.69 12.61
N ILE A 28 7.04 9.88 12.54
CA ILE A 28 7.02 10.87 13.65
C ILE A 28 5.74 10.74 14.47
N MET A 29 4.65 10.21 13.88
CA MET A 29 3.35 10.13 14.52
C MET A 29 3.37 9.45 15.90
N PRO A 30 4.02 8.29 16.12
CA PRO A 30 4.08 7.68 17.45
C PRO A 30 4.82 8.55 18.46
N ILE A 31 5.88 9.26 18.04
CA ILE A 31 6.67 10.15 18.89
C ILE A 31 5.82 11.35 19.30
N TYR A 32 5.16 11.98 18.34
CA TYR A 32 4.24 13.11 18.60
C TYR A 32 3.10 12.71 19.54
N LEU A 33 2.42 11.58 19.29
CA LEU A 33 1.32 11.13 20.13
C LEU A 33 1.79 10.88 21.57
N LYS A 34 2.98 10.31 21.75
CA LYS A 34 3.59 10.11 23.06
C LYS A 34 3.92 11.45 23.76
N SER A 35 4.43 12.44 23.02
CA SER A 35 4.79 13.76 23.59
C SER A 35 3.57 14.54 24.08
N ILE A 36 2.40 14.32 23.50
CA ILE A 36 1.12 14.94 23.93
C ILE A 36 0.34 14.06 24.94
N GLY A 37 0.99 13.02 25.52
CA GLY A 37 0.45 12.23 26.63
C GLY A 37 -0.39 11.00 26.24
N PHE A 38 -0.35 10.54 24.97
CA PHE A 38 -1.01 9.29 24.60
C PHE A 38 -0.29 8.08 25.18
N SER A 39 -1.03 7.19 25.82
CA SER A 39 -0.51 5.88 26.19
C SER A 39 -0.28 5.00 24.96
N ILE A 40 0.61 4.01 25.08
CA ILE A 40 0.86 3.03 24.00
C ILE A 40 -0.43 2.30 23.60
N VAL A 41 -1.29 2.00 24.57
CA VAL A 41 -2.60 1.36 24.32
C VAL A 41 -3.50 2.27 23.48
N LEU A 42 -3.57 3.57 23.82
CA LEU A 42 -4.39 4.53 23.09
C LEU A 42 -3.87 4.74 21.66
N ILE A 43 -2.54 4.76 21.46
CA ILE A 43 -1.91 4.79 20.11
C ILE A 43 -2.31 3.54 19.32
N GLY A 44 -2.25 2.36 19.93
CA GLY A 44 -2.64 1.11 19.29
C GLY A 44 -4.12 1.09 18.88
N ILE A 45 -5.01 1.56 19.73
CA ILE A 45 -6.45 1.68 19.42
C ILE A 45 -6.65 2.67 18.24
N LEU A 46 -6.00 3.84 18.30
CA LEU A 46 -6.07 4.86 17.27
C LEU A 46 -5.68 4.29 15.89
N GLU A 47 -4.51 3.67 15.79
CA GLU A 47 -4.02 3.13 14.53
C GLU A 47 -4.86 1.91 14.08
N GLY A 48 -5.33 1.09 14.99
CA GLY A 48 -6.22 -0.04 14.68
C GLY A 48 -7.55 0.41 14.05
N VAL A 49 -8.21 1.40 14.64
CA VAL A 49 -9.47 1.97 14.09
C VAL A 49 -9.20 2.69 12.76
N ALA A 50 -8.10 3.42 12.67
CA ALA A 50 -7.70 4.11 11.46
C ALA A 50 -7.49 3.12 10.30
N GLU A 51 -6.80 2.00 10.52
CA GLU A 51 -6.57 0.98 9.49
C GLU A 51 -7.86 0.21 9.13
N ALA A 52 -8.71 -0.11 10.11
CA ALA A 52 -10.02 -0.70 9.86
C ALA A 52 -10.89 0.21 8.99
N THR A 53 -10.90 1.53 9.29
CA THR A 53 -11.60 2.53 8.49
C THR A 53 -11.09 2.54 7.05
N THR A 54 -9.78 2.51 6.84
CA THR A 54 -9.17 2.44 5.51
C THR A 54 -9.63 1.18 4.76
N GLY A 55 -9.55 0.02 5.40
CA GLY A 55 -9.90 -1.26 4.80
C GLY A 55 -11.36 -1.32 4.35
N LEU A 56 -12.29 -1.03 5.24
CA LEU A 56 -13.72 -1.06 4.93
C LEU A 56 -14.09 -0.02 3.86
N SER A 57 -13.51 1.17 3.94
CA SER A 57 -13.77 2.24 2.97
C SER A 57 -13.29 1.87 1.56
N LYS A 58 -12.14 1.21 1.40
CA LYS A 58 -11.65 0.74 0.09
C LYS A 58 -12.65 -0.16 -0.61
N GLY A 59 -13.26 -1.12 0.09
CA GLY A 59 -14.26 -2.03 -0.45
C GLY A 59 -15.56 -1.31 -0.83
N TYR A 60 -16.11 -0.54 0.09
CA TYR A 60 -17.36 0.18 -0.12
C TYR A 60 -17.28 1.21 -1.26
N PHE A 61 -16.30 2.12 -1.20
CA PHE A 61 -16.16 3.16 -2.21
C PHE A 61 -15.66 2.62 -3.55
N GLY A 62 -14.91 1.51 -3.57
CA GLY A 62 -14.58 0.79 -4.79
C GLY A 62 -15.84 0.36 -5.51
N LYS A 63 -16.75 -0.34 -4.84
CA LYS A 63 -18.03 -0.75 -5.41
C LYS A 63 -18.92 0.43 -5.78
N LEU A 64 -18.98 1.45 -4.94
CA LEU A 64 -19.79 2.64 -5.20
C LEU A 64 -19.29 3.39 -6.45
N SER A 65 -17.97 3.46 -6.65
CA SER A 65 -17.36 4.13 -7.81
C SER A 65 -17.67 3.38 -9.12
N ASP A 66 -17.63 2.05 -9.12
CA ASP A 66 -18.01 1.25 -10.29
C ASP A 66 -19.51 1.39 -10.58
N LYS A 67 -20.37 1.32 -9.53
CA LYS A 67 -21.81 1.44 -9.68
C LYS A 67 -22.26 2.80 -10.20
N THR A 68 -21.60 3.88 -9.77
CA THR A 68 -21.92 5.25 -10.21
C THR A 68 -21.34 5.58 -11.57
N GLY A 69 -20.33 4.82 -12.04
CA GLY A 69 -19.56 5.11 -13.25
C GLY A 69 -18.73 6.38 -13.16
N LYS A 70 -18.60 6.96 -11.98
CA LYS A 70 -17.84 8.17 -11.71
C LYS A 70 -16.74 7.84 -10.70
N ARG A 71 -15.50 7.83 -11.14
CA ARG A 71 -14.34 7.50 -10.30
C ARG A 71 -13.62 8.75 -9.79
N LEU A 72 -13.58 9.79 -10.62
CA LEU A 72 -12.83 11.01 -10.32
C LEU A 72 -13.29 11.74 -9.05
N PRO A 73 -14.60 11.90 -8.75
CA PRO A 73 -15.04 12.53 -7.51
C PRO A 73 -14.52 11.82 -6.26
N PHE A 74 -14.49 10.49 -6.26
CA PHE A 74 -13.95 9.72 -5.12
C PHE A 74 -12.45 9.97 -4.93
N VAL A 75 -11.71 10.07 -6.03
CA VAL A 75 -10.28 10.38 -6.01
C VAL A 75 -10.05 11.77 -5.43
N GLN A 76 -10.76 12.79 -5.91
CA GLN A 76 -10.61 14.19 -5.47
C GLN A 76 -11.01 14.37 -4.00
N ILE A 77 -12.18 13.87 -3.61
CA ILE A 77 -12.66 13.92 -2.22
C ILE A 77 -11.69 13.19 -1.28
N GLY A 78 -11.22 12.01 -1.68
CA GLY A 78 -10.28 11.24 -0.86
C GLY A 78 -8.94 11.94 -0.64
N TYR A 79 -8.40 12.62 -1.66
CA TYR A 79 -7.19 13.44 -1.48
C TYR A 79 -7.46 14.69 -0.64
N ALA A 80 -8.62 15.34 -0.79
CA ALA A 80 -9.00 16.48 0.01
C ALA A 80 -9.10 16.11 1.51
N PHE A 81 -9.74 15.01 1.87
CA PHE A 81 -9.79 14.53 3.26
C PHE A 81 -8.39 14.25 3.82
N SER A 82 -7.54 13.59 3.05
CA SER A 82 -6.16 13.33 3.48
C SER A 82 -5.35 14.62 3.64
N ALA A 83 -5.52 15.63 2.78
CA ALA A 83 -4.83 16.90 2.91
C ALA A 83 -5.31 17.69 4.15
N ILE A 84 -6.61 17.86 4.32
CA ILE A 84 -7.21 18.63 5.42
C ILE A 84 -6.90 18.00 6.79
N SER A 85 -6.75 16.69 6.86
CA SER A 85 -6.42 16.00 8.12
C SER A 85 -5.09 16.45 8.72
N LYS A 86 -4.13 16.93 7.91
CA LYS A 86 -2.81 17.37 8.38
C LYS A 86 -2.90 18.59 9.29
N PRO A 87 -3.46 19.75 8.85
CA PRO A 87 -3.66 20.88 9.73
C PRO A 87 -4.62 20.57 10.89
N MET A 88 -5.62 19.68 10.70
CA MET A 88 -6.49 19.28 11.81
C MET A 88 -5.67 18.69 12.98
N MET A 89 -4.65 17.88 12.73
CA MET A 89 -3.80 17.31 13.79
C MET A 89 -2.97 18.36 14.52
N ALA A 90 -2.76 19.55 13.91
CA ALA A 90 -2.01 20.65 14.51
C ALA A 90 -2.87 21.59 15.37
N VAL A 91 -4.19 21.63 15.15
CA VAL A 91 -5.09 22.64 15.78
C VAL A 91 -5.34 22.32 17.25
N PHE A 92 -5.67 21.07 17.58
CA PHE A 92 -5.97 20.64 18.94
C PHE A 92 -5.27 19.34 19.28
N ILE A 93 -4.87 19.19 20.57
CA ILE A 93 -4.17 18.00 21.09
C ILE A 93 -5.10 17.06 21.88
N TYR A 94 -6.41 17.33 21.93
CA TYR A 94 -7.35 16.47 22.64
C TYR A 94 -7.44 15.07 21.98
N PRO A 95 -7.46 13.99 22.75
CA PRO A 95 -7.47 12.64 22.21
C PRO A 95 -8.57 12.37 21.19
N LEU A 96 -9.80 12.78 21.47
CA LEU A 96 -10.92 12.61 20.52
C LEU A 96 -10.74 13.40 19.23
N TRP A 97 -10.12 14.58 19.29
CA TRP A 97 -9.85 15.38 18.09
C TRP A 97 -8.76 14.74 17.24
N ILE A 98 -7.66 14.30 17.84
CA ILE A 98 -6.58 13.57 17.14
C ILE A 98 -7.14 12.29 16.51
N PHE A 99 -7.99 11.57 17.24
CA PHE A 99 -8.66 10.38 16.75
C PHE A 99 -9.52 10.68 15.51
N PHE A 100 -10.30 11.77 15.55
CA PHE A 100 -11.11 12.22 14.42
C PHE A 100 -10.24 12.64 13.22
N ALA A 101 -9.19 13.44 13.44
CA ALA A 101 -8.29 13.90 12.39
C ALA A 101 -7.55 12.71 11.73
N ARG A 102 -7.05 11.75 12.52
CA ARG A 102 -6.37 10.55 12.01
C ARG A 102 -7.33 9.65 11.23
N THR A 103 -8.54 9.45 11.75
CA THR A 103 -9.57 8.67 11.06
C THR A 103 -9.99 9.33 9.74
N THR A 104 -10.07 10.67 9.69
CA THR A 104 -10.35 11.44 8.47
C THR A 104 -9.28 11.21 7.41
N ASP A 105 -7.99 11.22 7.77
CA ASP A 105 -6.89 10.88 6.84
C ASP A 105 -7.06 9.49 6.24
N ARG A 106 -7.28 8.50 7.10
CA ARG A 106 -7.42 7.10 6.69
C ARG A 106 -8.69 6.83 5.89
N PHE A 107 -9.77 7.49 6.22
CA PHE A 107 -11.02 7.47 5.45
C PHE A 107 -10.79 8.04 4.04
N GLY A 108 -10.10 9.18 3.92
CA GLY A 108 -9.69 9.75 2.63
C GLY A 108 -8.88 8.76 1.79
N LYS A 109 -7.90 8.06 2.39
CA LYS A 109 -7.13 6.99 1.74
C LYS A 109 -8.05 5.86 1.26
N GLY A 110 -9.05 5.48 2.06
CA GLY A 110 -10.02 4.45 1.70
C GLY A 110 -10.89 4.84 0.51
N ILE A 111 -11.41 6.07 0.48
CA ILE A 111 -12.27 6.59 -0.60
C ILE A 111 -11.54 6.55 -1.94
N ARG A 112 -10.29 7.05 -2.01
CA ARG A 112 -9.59 7.26 -3.28
C ARG A 112 -8.95 6.01 -3.87
N THR A 113 -8.46 5.06 -3.04
CA THR A 113 -7.51 4.03 -3.49
C THR A 113 -8.08 3.15 -4.60
N ALA A 114 -9.25 2.53 -4.41
CA ALA A 114 -9.82 1.61 -5.38
C ALA A 114 -10.25 2.34 -6.67
N ALA A 115 -10.84 3.52 -6.56
CA ALA A 115 -11.24 4.36 -7.69
C ALA A 115 -10.02 4.82 -8.50
N ARG A 116 -8.95 5.26 -7.85
CA ARG A 116 -7.68 5.65 -8.48
C ARG A 116 -7.06 4.47 -9.24
N ASP A 117 -6.95 3.32 -8.61
CA ASP A 117 -6.33 2.14 -9.20
C ASP A 117 -7.16 1.63 -10.40
N ALA A 118 -8.48 1.80 -10.37
CA ALA A 118 -9.34 1.51 -11.52
C ALA A 118 -9.15 2.50 -12.67
N ILE A 119 -8.95 3.81 -12.41
CA ILE A 119 -8.60 4.78 -13.46
C ILE A 119 -7.26 4.39 -14.11
N LEU A 120 -6.24 4.03 -13.31
CA LEU A 120 -4.96 3.54 -13.84
C LEU A 120 -5.14 2.31 -14.72
N SER A 121 -5.99 1.38 -14.30
CA SER A 121 -6.31 0.18 -15.09
C SER A 121 -6.99 0.51 -16.41
N ASP A 122 -7.89 1.50 -16.44
CA ASP A 122 -8.61 1.92 -17.67
C ASP A 122 -7.70 2.62 -18.69
N GLU A 123 -6.62 3.24 -18.21
CA GLU A 123 -5.61 3.88 -19.07
C GLU A 123 -4.59 2.88 -19.64
N ALA A 124 -4.62 1.62 -19.19
CA ALA A 124 -3.71 0.56 -19.60
C ALA A 124 -4.41 -0.48 -20.48
N THR A 125 -3.66 -1.07 -21.43
CA THR A 125 -4.04 -2.30 -22.11
C THR A 125 -3.61 -3.52 -21.26
N PRO A 126 -4.12 -4.74 -21.52
CA PRO A 126 -3.66 -5.95 -20.83
C PRO A 126 -2.14 -6.13 -20.86
N GLU A 127 -1.48 -5.69 -21.93
CA GLU A 127 -0.03 -5.81 -22.16
C GLU A 127 0.78 -4.69 -21.51
N THR A 128 0.14 -3.67 -20.93
CA THR A 128 0.82 -2.49 -20.37
C THR A 128 0.42 -2.19 -18.92
N LYS A 129 -0.36 -3.05 -18.28
CA LYS A 129 -0.81 -2.84 -16.91
C LYS A 129 0.36 -2.83 -15.93
N GLY A 130 1.33 -3.70 -16.09
CA GLY A 130 2.54 -3.71 -15.28
C GLY A 130 3.32 -2.40 -15.35
N LYS A 131 3.47 -1.85 -16.57
CA LYS A 131 4.10 -0.53 -16.78
C LYS A 131 3.37 0.59 -16.07
N VAL A 132 2.05 0.66 -16.23
CA VAL A 132 1.23 1.75 -15.66
C VAL A 132 1.23 1.69 -14.14
N PHE A 133 0.97 0.53 -13.56
CA PHE A 133 1.00 0.35 -12.10
C PHE A 133 2.41 0.50 -11.53
N GLY A 134 3.43 0.00 -12.23
CA GLY A 134 4.83 0.16 -11.85
C GLY A 134 5.30 1.62 -11.87
N PHE A 135 4.91 2.39 -12.89
CA PHE A 135 5.20 3.83 -12.96
C PHE A 135 4.52 4.60 -11.82
N HIS A 136 3.22 4.33 -11.61
CA HIS A 136 2.49 4.96 -10.53
C HIS A 136 3.12 4.63 -9.16
N ARG A 137 3.51 3.37 -8.95
CA ARG A 137 4.14 2.93 -7.71
C ARG A 137 5.53 3.54 -7.51
N ALA A 138 6.31 3.68 -8.57
CA ALA A 138 7.60 4.36 -8.51
C ALA A 138 7.46 5.81 -7.99
N MET A 139 6.47 6.55 -8.50
CA MET A 139 6.19 7.91 -8.05
C MET A 139 5.66 7.97 -6.61
N ASP A 140 4.73 7.08 -6.25
CA ASP A 140 4.17 6.86 -4.92
C ASP A 140 5.31 6.65 -3.89
N THR A 141 6.18 5.67 -4.14
CA THR A 141 7.29 5.31 -3.25
C THR A 141 8.41 6.35 -3.25
N THR A 142 8.61 7.10 -4.35
CA THR A 142 9.51 8.26 -4.35
C THR A 142 9.03 9.30 -3.33
N GLY A 143 7.72 9.53 -3.25
CA GLY A 143 7.12 10.37 -2.21
C GLY A 143 7.38 9.82 -0.80
N ALA A 144 7.26 8.50 -0.64
CA ALA A 144 7.54 7.82 0.63
C ALA A 144 9.03 7.88 1.06
N ALA A 145 9.96 8.05 0.13
CA ALA A 145 11.37 8.30 0.45
C ALA A 145 11.63 9.78 0.78
N ILE A 146 11.06 10.71 0.00
CA ILE A 146 11.28 12.16 0.18
C ILE A 146 10.62 12.67 1.46
N GLY A 147 9.42 12.22 1.79
CA GLY A 147 8.66 12.69 2.96
C GLY A 147 9.46 12.63 4.27
N PRO A 148 9.95 11.46 4.69
CA PRO A 148 10.75 11.32 5.91
C PRO A 148 12.05 12.14 5.87
N ILE A 149 12.71 12.29 4.70
CA ILE A 149 13.90 13.14 4.57
C ILE A 149 13.58 14.59 4.91
N LEU A 150 12.48 15.13 4.35
CA LEU A 150 12.06 16.50 4.64
C LEU A 150 11.68 16.69 6.11
N ALA A 151 11.03 15.70 6.71
CA ALA A 151 10.68 15.73 8.13
C ALA A 151 11.91 15.73 9.04
N LEU A 152 12.88 14.85 8.76
CA LEU A 152 14.14 14.79 9.52
C LEU A 152 14.94 16.07 9.37
N LEU A 153 15.02 16.62 8.15
CA LEU A 153 15.72 17.89 7.89
C LEU A 153 15.05 19.03 8.67
N TYR A 154 13.74 19.12 8.68
CA TYR A 154 13.02 20.14 9.42
C TYR A 154 13.25 20.01 10.94
N LEU A 155 13.08 18.82 11.51
CA LEU A 155 13.23 18.57 12.94
C LEU A 155 14.70 18.64 13.41
N TYR A 156 15.68 18.54 12.50
CA TYR A 156 17.07 18.79 12.82
C TYR A 156 17.31 20.26 13.18
N PHE A 157 16.67 21.20 12.46
CA PHE A 157 16.78 22.63 12.75
C PHE A 157 15.78 23.12 13.80
N TYR A 158 14.62 22.47 13.91
CA TYR A 158 13.53 22.84 14.81
C TYR A 158 13.06 21.60 15.61
N PRO A 159 13.83 21.17 16.62
CA PRO A 159 13.50 19.99 17.40
C PRO A 159 12.12 20.13 18.07
N GLU A 160 11.34 19.05 18.06
CA GLU A 160 10.02 18.94 18.68
C GLU A 160 8.91 19.87 18.13
N ASP A 161 9.17 20.66 17.09
CA ASP A 161 8.14 21.49 16.49
C ASP A 161 7.25 20.67 15.51
N TYR A 162 6.53 19.72 16.07
CA TYR A 162 5.61 18.85 15.31
C TYR A 162 4.43 19.63 14.74
N LYS A 163 3.97 20.70 15.42
CA LYS A 163 2.83 21.49 14.99
C LYS A 163 3.08 22.15 13.62
N THR A 164 4.21 22.81 13.48
CA THR A 164 4.58 23.43 12.20
C THR A 164 4.83 22.38 11.13
N LEU A 165 5.40 21.22 11.50
CA LEU A 165 5.60 20.11 10.56
C LEU A 165 4.27 19.60 9.96
N PHE A 166 3.16 19.56 10.73
CA PHE A 166 1.84 19.22 10.19
C PHE A 166 1.36 20.24 9.15
N PHE A 167 1.61 21.54 9.36
CA PHE A 167 1.30 22.58 8.36
C PHE A 167 2.20 22.49 7.14
N ILE A 168 3.48 22.17 7.30
CA ILE A 168 4.40 21.93 6.17
C ILE A 168 3.92 20.72 5.36
N ALA A 169 3.53 19.63 6.01
CA ALA A 169 2.99 18.44 5.36
C ALA A 169 1.67 18.70 4.60
N PHE A 170 0.90 19.70 5.01
CA PHE A 170 -0.30 20.14 4.30
C PHE A 170 0.01 20.69 2.89
N ILE A 171 1.15 21.35 2.70
CA ILE A 171 1.52 22.00 1.43
C ILE A 171 1.53 20.98 0.28
N PRO A 172 2.34 19.89 0.32
CA PRO A 172 2.29 18.88 -0.75
C PRO A 172 0.91 18.20 -0.83
N GLY A 173 0.18 18.01 0.27
CA GLY A 173 -1.18 17.52 0.24
C GLY A 173 -2.12 18.42 -0.54
N LEU A 174 -2.04 19.73 -0.36
CA LEU A 174 -2.82 20.73 -1.12
C LEU A 174 -2.43 20.71 -2.60
N LEU A 175 -1.12 20.63 -2.93
CA LEU A 175 -0.66 20.51 -4.31
C LEU A 175 -1.21 19.25 -4.99
N ALA A 176 -1.32 18.13 -4.26
CA ALA A 176 -1.96 16.91 -4.76
C ALA A 176 -3.44 17.15 -5.10
N VAL A 177 -4.19 17.83 -4.22
CA VAL A 177 -5.60 18.15 -4.47
C VAL A 177 -5.72 19.06 -5.70
N LEU A 178 -4.95 20.13 -5.78
CA LEU A 178 -4.96 21.05 -6.94
C LEU A 178 -4.60 20.33 -8.24
N ALA A 179 -3.58 19.47 -8.22
CA ALA A 179 -3.20 18.67 -9.39
C ALA A 179 -4.32 17.71 -9.82
N SER A 180 -5.12 17.20 -8.89
CA SER A 180 -6.23 16.29 -9.20
C SER A 180 -7.33 16.94 -10.04
N PHE A 181 -7.48 18.26 -10.04
CA PHE A 181 -8.44 18.98 -10.88
C PHE A 181 -8.07 19.00 -12.35
N PHE A 182 -6.81 18.71 -12.71
CA PHE A 182 -6.40 18.55 -14.10
C PHE A 182 -6.75 17.18 -14.69
N LEU A 183 -7.25 16.24 -13.87
CA LEU A 183 -7.74 14.96 -14.35
C LEU A 183 -9.05 15.11 -15.12
N LYS A 184 -9.17 14.35 -16.19
CA LYS A 184 -10.41 14.24 -16.98
C LYS A 184 -10.94 12.82 -16.87
N GLU A 185 -12.21 12.68 -16.54
CA GLU A 185 -12.86 11.38 -16.45
C GLU A 185 -13.37 10.93 -17.83
N LYS A 186 -13.01 9.71 -18.20
CA LYS A 186 -13.71 9.00 -19.28
C LYS A 186 -14.97 8.40 -18.68
N ARG A 187 -16.13 8.98 -18.99
CA ARG A 187 -17.43 8.44 -18.52
C ARG A 187 -17.58 7.00 -19.01
N GLN A 188 -17.73 6.08 -18.06
CA GLN A 188 -18.21 4.74 -18.39
C GLN A 188 -19.72 4.79 -18.59
N VAL A 189 -20.20 4.23 -19.71
CA VAL A 189 -21.63 4.05 -19.93
C VAL A 189 -22.09 2.90 -19.05
N ILE A 190 -22.66 3.22 -17.90
CA ILE A 190 -23.21 2.24 -16.98
C ILE A 190 -24.71 2.45 -16.90
N GLN A 191 -25.46 1.35 -16.98
CA GLN A 191 -26.88 1.39 -16.64
C GLN A 191 -27.02 1.73 -15.16
N LYS A 192 -27.60 2.90 -14.88
CA LYS A 192 -27.81 3.40 -13.53
C LYS A 192 -28.79 2.50 -12.78
N GLU A 193 -28.30 1.60 -11.98
CA GLU A 193 -29.13 0.98 -10.95
C GLU A 193 -29.35 1.98 -9.81
N LYS A 194 -30.62 2.35 -9.61
CA LYS A 194 -31.06 3.32 -8.57
C LYS A 194 -31.08 2.75 -7.14
N THR A 195 -30.65 1.52 -6.92
CA THR A 195 -30.71 0.86 -5.60
C THR A 195 -29.60 1.37 -4.68
N ALA A 196 -29.90 1.56 -3.39
CA ALA A 196 -28.89 1.88 -2.38
C ALA A 196 -27.78 0.81 -2.36
N THR A 197 -26.54 1.22 -2.08
CA THR A 197 -25.40 0.29 -1.97
C THR A 197 -25.16 0.02 -0.49
N PRO A 198 -25.55 -1.13 0.08
CA PRO A 198 -25.26 -1.44 1.49
C PRO A 198 -23.75 -1.45 1.76
N LEU A 199 -23.35 -1.06 2.98
CA LEU A 199 -21.94 -0.90 3.36
C LEU A 199 -21.07 -2.12 3.04
N PHE A 200 -21.57 -3.32 3.32
CA PHE A 200 -20.85 -4.58 3.11
C PHE A 200 -21.18 -5.27 1.77
N SER A 201 -21.89 -4.59 0.88
CA SER A 201 -22.30 -5.22 -0.38
C SER A 201 -21.13 -5.59 -1.31
N PHE A 202 -19.96 -4.99 -1.12
CA PHE A 202 -18.74 -5.37 -1.86
C PHE A 202 -18.29 -6.80 -1.56
N LEU A 203 -18.63 -7.35 -0.37
CA LEU A 203 -18.34 -8.75 -0.03
C LEU A 203 -19.08 -9.75 -0.93
N ASN A 204 -20.23 -9.36 -1.50
CA ASN A 204 -20.95 -10.20 -2.44
C ASN A 204 -20.15 -10.43 -3.73
N TYR A 205 -19.23 -9.53 -4.06
CA TYR A 205 -18.34 -9.71 -5.21
C TYR A 205 -17.49 -10.97 -5.09
N TRP A 206 -17.11 -11.37 -3.87
CA TRP A 206 -16.41 -12.63 -3.66
C TRP A 206 -17.15 -13.84 -4.23
N LYS A 207 -18.47 -13.91 -4.05
CA LYS A 207 -19.30 -15.00 -4.58
C LYS A 207 -19.52 -14.90 -6.09
N GLN A 208 -19.63 -13.68 -6.60
CA GLN A 208 -19.91 -13.38 -8.02
C GLN A 208 -18.65 -13.37 -8.89
N SER A 209 -17.48 -13.21 -8.29
CA SER A 209 -16.21 -13.06 -8.98
C SER A 209 -15.77 -14.33 -9.72
N PRO A 210 -14.98 -14.19 -10.80
CA PRO A 210 -14.39 -15.33 -11.51
C PRO A 210 -13.56 -16.24 -10.59
N VAL A 211 -13.51 -17.54 -10.89
CA VAL A 211 -12.68 -18.50 -10.14
C VAL A 211 -11.19 -18.09 -10.13
N ALA A 212 -10.70 -17.53 -11.23
CA ALA A 212 -9.33 -17.03 -11.33
C ALA A 212 -9.05 -15.92 -10.31
N TYR A 213 -9.98 -14.97 -10.13
CA TYR A 213 -9.87 -13.92 -9.12
C TYR A 213 -9.81 -14.51 -7.71
N ARG A 214 -10.73 -15.44 -7.36
CA ARG A 214 -10.75 -16.06 -6.04
C ARG A 214 -9.45 -16.82 -5.73
N LYS A 215 -8.94 -17.61 -6.68
CA LYS A 215 -7.66 -18.31 -6.54
C LYS A 215 -6.50 -17.32 -6.34
N LEU A 216 -6.45 -16.25 -7.13
CA LEU A 216 -5.41 -15.23 -6.99
C LEU A 216 -5.47 -14.58 -5.61
N VAL A 217 -6.65 -14.10 -5.20
CA VAL A 217 -6.82 -13.38 -3.93
C VAL A 217 -6.53 -14.29 -2.72
N ILE A 218 -6.92 -15.57 -2.75
CA ILE A 218 -6.54 -16.53 -1.70
C ILE A 218 -5.02 -16.62 -1.56
N GLY A 219 -4.28 -16.75 -2.65
CA GLY A 219 -2.82 -16.80 -2.60
C GLY A 219 -2.19 -15.50 -2.10
N LEU A 220 -2.70 -14.34 -2.54
CA LEU A 220 -2.24 -13.04 -2.08
C LEU A 220 -2.51 -12.83 -0.58
N LEU A 221 -3.69 -13.22 -0.09
CA LEU A 221 -4.04 -13.10 1.33
C LEU A 221 -3.29 -14.10 2.20
N ALA A 222 -3.06 -15.32 1.71
CA ALA A 222 -2.20 -16.30 2.38
C ALA A 222 -0.77 -15.77 2.57
N PHE A 223 -0.22 -15.11 1.56
CA PHE A 223 1.06 -14.41 1.68
C PHE A 223 0.96 -13.25 2.70
N THR A 224 -0.06 -12.38 2.55
CA THR A 224 -0.23 -11.21 3.43
C THR A 224 -0.36 -11.60 4.91
N LEU A 225 -0.99 -12.75 5.23
CA LEU A 225 -1.19 -13.22 6.61
C LEU A 225 0.14 -13.45 7.36
N PHE A 226 1.22 -13.69 6.63
CA PHE A 226 2.55 -13.89 7.21
C PHE A 226 3.55 -12.81 6.79
N ASN A 227 3.15 -11.88 5.94
CA ASN A 227 3.92 -10.67 5.65
C ASN A 227 3.63 -9.61 6.72
N SER A 228 4.39 -9.63 7.80
CA SER A 228 4.29 -8.66 8.88
C SER A 228 4.71 -7.25 8.44
N SER A 229 4.39 -6.25 9.26
CA SER A 229 4.84 -4.86 9.04
C SER A 229 6.37 -4.76 8.93
N ASP A 230 6.86 -3.88 8.07
CA ASP A 230 8.28 -3.51 7.91
C ASP A 230 8.96 -3.14 9.22
N ILE A 231 8.18 -2.70 10.21
CA ILE A 231 8.65 -2.38 11.56
C ILE A 231 9.41 -3.55 12.18
N PHE A 232 9.02 -4.81 11.93
CA PHE A 232 9.71 -5.97 12.49
C PHE A 232 11.14 -6.13 11.91
N LEU A 233 11.32 -5.85 10.62
CA LEU A 233 12.64 -5.85 9.98
C LEU A 233 13.53 -4.75 10.57
N LEU A 234 12.96 -3.53 10.75
CA LEU A 234 13.68 -2.40 11.35
C LEU A 234 14.01 -2.66 12.83
N LEU A 235 13.10 -3.27 13.60
CA LEU A 235 13.36 -3.67 14.97
C LEU A 235 14.49 -4.70 15.07
N LYS A 236 14.55 -5.67 14.18
CA LYS A 236 15.64 -6.64 14.11
C LYS A 236 16.97 -5.95 13.84
N ALA A 237 17.02 -5.04 12.86
CA ALA A 237 18.20 -4.28 12.54
C ALA A 237 18.67 -3.43 13.74
N LYS A 238 17.75 -2.78 14.44
CA LYS A 238 18.03 -2.02 15.68
C LYS A 238 18.56 -2.93 16.81
N GLN A 239 17.94 -4.08 17.06
CA GLN A 239 18.42 -5.06 18.04
C GLN A 239 19.82 -5.57 17.73
N SER A 240 20.22 -5.56 16.45
CA SER A 240 21.55 -5.98 16.01
C SER A 240 22.60 -4.85 16.03
N GLY A 241 22.25 -3.67 16.58
CA GLY A 241 23.18 -2.57 16.85
C GLY A 241 23.08 -1.36 15.93
N LEU A 242 22.08 -1.25 15.01
CA LEU A 242 21.85 -0.01 14.28
C LEU A 242 21.34 1.09 15.21
N SER A 243 21.89 2.31 15.07
CA SER A 243 21.37 3.49 15.73
C SER A 243 19.98 3.87 15.21
N ASP A 244 19.24 4.71 15.93
CA ASP A 244 17.94 5.21 15.48
C ASP A 244 18.02 5.92 14.14
N THR A 245 19.03 6.78 13.95
CA THR A 245 19.28 7.49 12.69
C THR A 245 19.57 6.51 11.54
N SER A 246 20.42 5.49 11.79
CA SER A 246 20.72 4.46 10.77
C SER A 246 19.49 3.62 10.44
N THR A 247 18.63 3.33 11.41
CA THR A 247 17.38 2.60 11.19
C THR A 247 16.41 3.38 10.27
N ILE A 248 16.27 4.69 10.50
CA ILE A 248 15.50 5.56 9.59
C ILE A 248 16.17 5.64 8.21
N GLY A 249 17.50 5.72 8.17
CA GLY A 249 18.26 5.71 6.92
C GLY A 249 18.02 4.44 6.10
N VAL A 250 17.94 3.28 6.73
CA VAL A 250 17.62 2.00 6.09
C VAL A 250 16.17 1.99 5.57
N TYR A 251 15.20 2.57 6.31
CA TYR A 251 13.83 2.75 5.83
C TYR A 251 13.78 3.59 4.55
N ILE A 252 14.47 4.71 4.52
CA ILE A 252 14.59 5.58 3.34
C ILE A 252 15.27 4.82 2.20
N PHE A 253 16.35 4.10 2.50
CA PHE A 253 17.13 3.36 1.51
C PHE A 253 16.28 2.30 0.79
N TYR A 254 15.55 1.43 1.51
CA TYR A 254 14.74 0.41 0.82
C TYR A 254 13.59 1.03 0.03
N ASN A 255 12.97 2.12 0.50
CA ASN A 255 11.95 2.84 -0.27
C ASN A 255 12.53 3.45 -1.55
N LEU A 256 13.76 3.97 -1.52
CA LEU A 256 14.44 4.47 -2.72
C LEU A 256 14.71 3.35 -3.73
N ILE A 257 15.21 2.19 -3.27
CA ILE A 257 15.40 1.01 -4.11
C ILE A 257 14.06 0.55 -4.70
N TYR A 258 13.01 0.50 -3.88
CA TYR A 258 11.66 0.18 -4.34
C TYR A 258 11.21 1.15 -5.45
N ALA A 259 11.35 2.46 -5.27
CA ALA A 259 10.98 3.46 -6.25
C ALA A 259 11.72 3.26 -7.59
N ILE A 260 13.05 3.04 -7.53
CA ILE A 260 13.90 2.83 -8.72
C ILE A 260 13.47 1.58 -9.49
N PHE A 261 13.19 0.48 -8.81
CA PHE A 261 12.88 -0.81 -9.44
C PHE A 261 11.41 -1.01 -9.81
N ALA A 262 10.46 -0.24 -9.24
CA ALA A 262 9.03 -0.45 -9.46
C ALA A 262 8.62 -0.35 -10.94
N PHE A 263 9.08 0.68 -11.65
CA PHE A 263 8.80 0.82 -13.09
C PHE A 263 9.50 -0.23 -13.96
N PRO A 264 10.82 -0.48 -13.84
CA PRO A 264 11.49 -1.52 -14.62
C PRO A 264 10.89 -2.91 -14.42
N LEU A 265 10.56 -3.29 -13.19
CA LEU A 265 9.96 -4.60 -12.90
C LEU A 265 8.50 -4.66 -13.36
N GLY A 266 7.77 -3.55 -13.35
CA GLY A 266 6.45 -3.45 -13.99
C GLY A 266 6.51 -3.72 -15.50
N VAL A 267 7.49 -3.12 -16.19
CA VAL A 267 7.74 -3.40 -17.62
C VAL A 267 8.13 -4.86 -17.86
N LEU A 268 8.95 -5.43 -16.98
CA LEU A 268 9.35 -6.83 -17.09
C LEU A 268 8.17 -7.77 -16.83
N ALA A 269 7.28 -7.45 -15.89
CA ALA A 269 6.08 -8.23 -15.59
C ALA A 269 5.14 -8.34 -16.81
N ASP A 270 4.98 -7.27 -17.58
CA ASP A 270 4.22 -7.28 -18.84
C ASP A 270 4.81 -8.26 -19.87
N LYS A 271 6.15 -8.47 -19.85
CA LYS A 271 6.84 -9.37 -20.79
C LYS A 271 6.82 -10.83 -20.37
N ILE A 272 7.08 -11.12 -19.08
CA ILE A 272 7.27 -12.51 -18.59
C ILE A 272 6.01 -13.10 -17.95
N SER A 273 5.04 -12.32 -17.60
CA SER A 273 3.76 -12.49 -16.91
C SER A 273 3.78 -12.06 -15.44
N PHE A 274 2.62 -11.57 -14.96
CA PHE A 274 2.43 -11.16 -13.55
C PHE A 274 2.70 -12.30 -12.56
N LYS A 275 2.29 -13.54 -12.90
CA LYS A 275 2.54 -14.72 -12.07
C LYS A 275 4.03 -14.96 -11.85
N LYS A 276 4.83 -14.97 -12.93
CA LYS A 276 6.28 -15.22 -12.83
C LYS A 276 6.96 -14.10 -12.05
N MET A 277 6.61 -12.83 -12.32
CA MET A 277 7.17 -11.69 -11.59
C MET A 277 6.87 -11.77 -10.11
N PHE A 278 5.61 -12.08 -9.74
CA PHE A 278 5.20 -12.21 -8.36
C PHE A 278 5.96 -13.34 -7.63
N ILE A 279 6.14 -14.51 -8.28
CA ILE A 279 6.93 -15.62 -7.73
C ILE A 279 8.40 -15.20 -7.52
N ILE A 280 9.01 -14.47 -8.46
CA ILE A 280 10.38 -13.93 -8.28
C ILE A 280 10.43 -13.03 -7.05
N GLY A 281 9.44 -12.13 -6.88
CA GLY A 281 9.32 -11.31 -5.68
C GLY A 281 9.22 -12.14 -4.39
N LEU A 282 8.39 -13.19 -4.37
CA LEU A 282 8.28 -14.08 -3.21
C LEU A 282 9.57 -14.83 -2.88
N VAL A 283 10.35 -15.24 -3.89
CA VAL A 283 11.66 -15.84 -3.68
C VAL A 283 12.62 -14.85 -3.03
N LEU A 284 12.67 -13.60 -3.53
CA LEU A 284 13.47 -12.55 -2.89
C LEU A 284 13.05 -12.28 -1.45
N PHE A 285 11.73 -12.24 -1.19
CA PHE A 285 11.21 -12.12 0.16
C PHE A 285 11.66 -13.26 1.09
N ALA A 286 11.58 -14.51 0.64
CA ALA A 286 12.03 -15.65 1.42
C ALA A 286 13.53 -15.55 1.74
N ILE A 287 14.38 -15.17 0.76
CA ILE A 287 15.82 -14.94 0.97
C ILE A 287 16.05 -13.88 2.04
N VAL A 288 15.32 -12.74 1.97
CA VAL A 288 15.42 -11.66 2.96
C VAL A 288 15.06 -12.17 4.34
N TYR A 289 13.93 -12.88 4.49
CA TYR A 289 13.45 -13.32 5.79
C TYR A 289 14.36 -14.40 6.41
N PHE A 290 14.85 -15.36 5.62
CA PHE A 290 15.86 -16.31 6.11
C PHE A 290 17.19 -15.61 6.45
N GLY A 291 17.61 -14.64 5.66
CA GLY A 291 18.80 -13.83 5.93
C GLY A 291 18.66 -13.03 7.24
N MET A 292 17.50 -12.41 7.48
CA MET A 292 17.20 -11.68 8.73
C MET A 292 17.15 -12.63 9.93
N ALA A 293 16.66 -13.86 9.76
CA ALA A 293 16.62 -14.87 10.82
C ALA A 293 18.01 -15.35 11.27
N ALA A 294 18.90 -15.54 10.29
CA ALA A 294 20.20 -16.19 10.50
C ALA A 294 21.35 -15.21 10.77
N ASN A 295 21.12 -13.89 10.61
CA ASN A 295 22.22 -12.93 10.60
C ASN A 295 22.08 -11.83 11.65
N SER A 296 23.23 -11.30 12.09
CA SER A 296 23.36 -10.10 12.96
C SER A 296 24.40 -9.09 12.44
N ASN A 297 24.99 -9.31 11.27
CA ASN A 297 25.97 -8.41 10.70
C ASN A 297 25.29 -7.21 10.01
N ILE A 298 25.65 -6.00 10.41
CA ILE A 298 25.08 -4.74 9.91
C ILE A 298 25.21 -4.60 8.40
N TYR A 299 26.34 -4.98 7.81
CA TYR A 299 26.54 -4.85 6.36
C TYR A 299 25.62 -5.77 5.56
N ILE A 300 25.32 -6.95 6.08
CA ILE A 300 24.39 -7.89 5.46
C ILE A 300 22.97 -7.31 5.52
N PHE A 301 22.58 -6.59 6.57
CA PHE A 301 21.27 -5.93 6.64
C PHE A 301 21.05 -4.95 5.47
N TYR A 302 22.05 -4.15 5.10
CA TYR A 302 21.91 -3.26 3.94
C TYR A 302 21.65 -4.04 2.64
N ALA A 303 22.32 -5.16 2.42
CA ALA A 303 22.07 -6.03 1.28
C ALA A 303 20.66 -6.66 1.34
N LEU A 304 20.21 -7.09 2.52
CA LEU A 304 18.86 -7.64 2.71
C LEU A 304 17.78 -6.57 2.47
N PHE A 305 17.98 -5.33 2.94
CA PHE A 305 17.04 -4.24 2.67
C PHE A 305 17.04 -3.80 1.21
N PHE A 306 18.17 -3.90 0.50
CA PHE A 306 18.20 -3.75 -0.95
C PHE A 306 17.29 -4.79 -1.63
N LEU A 307 17.46 -6.09 -1.30
CA LEU A 307 16.62 -7.15 -1.83
C LEU A 307 15.15 -6.98 -1.43
N TYR A 308 14.87 -6.47 -0.23
CA TYR A 308 13.52 -6.18 0.24
C TYR A 308 12.85 -5.07 -0.61
N GLY A 309 13.57 -4.00 -0.96
CA GLY A 309 13.08 -2.99 -1.88
C GLY A 309 12.77 -3.54 -3.27
N VAL A 310 13.62 -4.44 -3.80
CA VAL A 310 13.38 -5.12 -5.08
C VAL A 310 12.16 -6.05 -5.00
N TYR A 311 12.01 -6.81 -3.88
CA TYR A 311 10.82 -7.62 -3.63
C TYR A 311 9.54 -6.78 -3.66
N ALA A 312 9.49 -5.67 -2.92
CA ALA A 312 8.33 -4.78 -2.87
C ALA A 312 7.96 -4.27 -4.28
N ALA A 313 8.97 -3.90 -5.07
CA ALA A 313 8.80 -3.48 -6.46
C ALA A 313 8.24 -4.59 -7.36
N ALA A 314 8.62 -5.86 -7.10
CA ALA A 314 8.16 -7.02 -7.87
C ALA A 314 6.77 -7.53 -7.47
N THR A 315 6.17 -7.04 -6.38
CA THR A 315 4.94 -7.62 -5.83
C THR A 315 3.79 -6.63 -5.68
N GLU A 316 3.99 -5.46 -5.09
CA GLU A 316 2.87 -4.61 -4.67
C GLU A 316 2.07 -4.01 -5.83
N GLY A 317 2.72 -3.33 -6.76
CA GLY A 317 2.08 -2.81 -7.97
C GLY A 317 1.58 -3.92 -8.89
N ILE A 318 2.35 -5.01 -8.96
CA ILE A 318 2.09 -6.18 -9.78
C ILE A 318 0.81 -6.92 -9.34
N SER A 319 0.57 -7.06 -8.04
CA SER A 319 -0.66 -7.68 -7.51
C SER A 319 -1.91 -6.97 -8.00
N LYS A 320 -1.94 -5.64 -7.96
CA LYS A 320 -3.07 -4.83 -8.44
C LYS A 320 -3.21 -4.86 -9.96
N ALA A 321 -2.09 -4.81 -10.69
CA ALA A 321 -2.07 -4.99 -12.13
C ALA A 321 -2.65 -6.35 -12.53
N TRP A 322 -2.27 -7.41 -11.82
CA TRP A 322 -2.75 -8.76 -12.06
C TRP A 322 -4.26 -8.90 -11.76
N ILE A 323 -4.73 -8.41 -10.60
CA ILE A 323 -6.16 -8.37 -10.28
C ILE A 323 -6.93 -7.65 -11.38
N SER A 324 -6.49 -6.46 -11.76
CA SER A 324 -7.16 -5.66 -12.79
C SER A 324 -7.14 -6.29 -14.17
N ASN A 325 -6.17 -7.18 -14.44
CA ASN A 325 -6.04 -7.87 -15.74
C ASN A 325 -7.00 -9.05 -15.90
N ILE A 326 -7.44 -9.66 -14.79
CA ILE A 326 -8.36 -10.82 -14.79
C ILE A 326 -9.78 -10.45 -14.39
N THR A 327 -10.07 -9.17 -14.25
CA THR A 327 -11.37 -8.63 -13.82
C THR A 327 -11.98 -7.80 -14.94
N ASP A 328 -13.30 -7.86 -15.08
CA ASP A 328 -14.04 -7.02 -16.03
C ASP A 328 -13.86 -5.54 -15.71
N LYS A 329 -13.74 -4.70 -16.73
CA LYS A 329 -13.56 -3.24 -16.58
C LYS A 329 -14.62 -2.59 -15.69
N LYS A 330 -15.87 -3.06 -15.76
CA LYS A 330 -17.00 -2.56 -14.95
C LYS A 330 -16.86 -2.82 -13.46
N ASP A 331 -16.10 -3.84 -13.06
CA ASP A 331 -15.95 -4.31 -11.68
C ASP A 331 -14.54 -4.09 -11.13
N THR A 332 -13.67 -3.35 -11.84
CA THR A 332 -12.24 -3.22 -11.49
C THR A 332 -12.04 -2.56 -10.11
N ALA A 333 -12.76 -1.47 -9.81
CA ALA A 333 -12.63 -0.82 -8.51
C ALA A 333 -13.23 -1.69 -7.39
N THR A 334 -14.31 -2.43 -7.66
CA THR A 334 -14.92 -3.39 -6.74
C THR A 334 -13.93 -4.53 -6.42
N ALA A 335 -13.30 -5.10 -7.43
CA ALA A 335 -12.33 -6.19 -7.26
C ALA A 335 -11.10 -5.76 -6.44
N ILE A 336 -10.46 -4.65 -6.84
CA ILE A 336 -9.31 -4.10 -6.13
C ILE A 336 -9.70 -3.66 -4.71
N GLY A 337 -10.86 -3.03 -4.54
CA GLY A 337 -11.38 -2.59 -3.25
C GLY A 337 -11.67 -3.76 -2.31
N THR A 338 -12.31 -4.83 -2.80
CA THR A 338 -12.59 -6.05 -2.02
C THR A 338 -11.29 -6.73 -1.58
N TYR A 339 -10.33 -6.92 -2.50
CA TYR A 339 -9.01 -7.44 -2.15
C TYR A 339 -8.32 -6.56 -1.10
N SER A 340 -8.29 -5.23 -1.30
CA SER A 340 -7.63 -4.31 -0.39
C SER A 340 -8.30 -4.25 1.00
N SER A 341 -9.62 -4.47 1.09
CA SER A 341 -10.32 -4.59 2.38
C SER A 341 -9.88 -5.84 3.13
N PHE A 342 -9.86 -6.99 2.46
CA PHE A 342 -9.35 -8.22 3.06
C PHE A 342 -7.87 -8.10 3.43
N GLN A 343 -7.06 -7.48 2.56
CA GLN A 343 -5.63 -7.24 2.81
C GLN A 343 -5.42 -6.44 4.10
N SER A 344 -6.15 -5.34 4.31
CA SER A 344 -6.01 -4.53 5.53
C SER A 344 -6.30 -5.35 6.81
N ILE A 345 -7.35 -6.17 6.80
CA ILE A 345 -7.66 -7.07 7.94
C ILE A 345 -6.55 -8.11 8.12
N THR A 346 -6.12 -8.71 7.03
CA THR A 346 -5.09 -9.76 7.06
C THR A 346 -3.74 -9.22 7.53
N THR A 347 -3.35 -8.00 7.12
CA THR A 347 -2.13 -7.33 7.58
C THR A 347 -2.16 -7.04 9.08
N MET A 348 -3.31 -6.64 9.61
CA MET A 348 -3.47 -6.45 11.05
C MET A 348 -3.26 -7.78 11.81
N LEU A 349 -3.86 -8.87 11.33
CA LEU A 349 -3.67 -10.21 11.91
C LEU A 349 -2.22 -10.68 11.77
N ALA A 350 -1.59 -10.45 10.61
CA ALA A 350 -0.18 -10.79 10.35
C ALA A 350 0.76 -10.15 11.36
N SER A 351 0.61 -8.85 11.61
CA SER A 351 1.43 -8.13 12.57
C SER A 351 1.19 -8.61 14.01
N SER A 352 -0.05 -8.95 14.36
CA SER A 352 -0.38 -9.51 15.66
C SER A 352 0.25 -10.90 15.86
N ILE A 353 0.15 -11.78 14.86
CA ILE A 353 0.76 -13.13 14.88
C ILE A 353 2.28 -13.02 14.97
N ALA A 354 2.88 -12.16 14.12
CA ALA A 354 4.33 -11.95 14.15
C ALA A 354 4.82 -11.43 15.50
N GLY A 355 4.08 -10.48 16.11
CA GLY A 355 4.38 -9.97 17.45
C GLY A 355 4.31 -11.04 18.54
N LEU A 356 3.30 -11.92 18.50
CA LEU A 356 3.17 -13.03 19.43
C LEU A 356 4.31 -14.05 19.29
N ILE A 357 4.66 -14.43 18.04
CA ILE A 357 5.78 -15.35 17.79
C ILE A 357 7.09 -14.72 18.26
N TRP A 358 7.28 -13.43 17.99
CA TRP A 358 8.47 -12.70 18.41
C TRP A 358 8.60 -12.67 19.93
N PHE A 359 7.49 -12.39 20.63
CA PHE A 359 7.47 -12.33 22.09
C PHE A 359 7.78 -13.69 22.75
N GLN A 360 7.24 -14.78 22.19
CA GLN A 360 7.40 -16.11 22.78
C GLN A 360 8.68 -16.84 22.33
N PHE A 361 9.08 -16.68 21.07
CA PHE A 361 10.14 -17.49 20.45
C PHE A 361 11.28 -16.64 19.88
N GLY A 362 11.18 -15.31 19.96
CA GLY A 362 12.20 -14.38 19.49
C GLY A 362 12.12 -14.04 18.00
N ALA A 363 12.92 -13.04 17.60
CA ALA A 363 12.97 -12.48 16.26
C ALA A 363 13.27 -13.55 15.18
N SER A 364 14.28 -14.39 15.41
CA SER A 364 14.71 -15.40 14.42
C SER A 364 13.58 -16.39 14.10
N ALA A 365 12.83 -16.84 15.11
CA ALA A 365 11.70 -17.76 14.91
C ALA A 365 10.61 -17.12 14.04
N THR A 366 10.30 -15.83 14.26
CA THR A 366 9.32 -15.08 13.47
C THR A 366 9.71 -15.05 12.00
N PHE A 367 10.96 -14.72 11.71
CA PHE A 367 11.44 -14.64 10.33
C PHE A 367 11.57 -16.02 9.66
N PHE A 368 12.01 -17.05 10.36
CA PHE A 368 12.03 -18.42 9.84
C PHE A 368 10.62 -18.92 9.51
N ALA A 369 9.65 -18.75 10.42
CA ALA A 369 8.27 -19.15 10.17
C ALA A 369 7.69 -18.46 8.93
N THR A 370 7.88 -17.14 8.80
CA THR A 370 7.45 -16.36 7.64
C THR A 370 8.12 -16.85 6.36
N GLY A 371 9.41 -17.13 6.38
CA GLY A 371 10.16 -17.66 5.23
C GLY A 371 9.63 -19.02 4.75
N ILE A 372 9.38 -19.95 5.69
CA ILE A 372 8.83 -21.28 5.38
C ILE A 372 7.45 -21.16 4.74
N ILE A 373 6.57 -20.34 5.33
CA ILE A 373 5.21 -20.17 4.79
C ILE A 373 5.25 -19.49 3.42
N THR A 374 6.18 -18.57 3.20
CA THR A 374 6.36 -17.96 1.87
C THR A 374 6.74 -19.03 0.81
N ILE A 375 7.55 -20.02 1.16
CA ILE A 375 7.84 -21.16 0.26
C ILE A 375 6.55 -21.92 -0.06
N MET A 376 5.67 -22.19 0.92
CA MET A 376 4.38 -22.86 0.67
C MET A 376 3.50 -22.03 -0.27
N VAL A 377 3.50 -20.70 -0.12
CA VAL A 377 2.76 -19.80 -1.02
C VAL A 377 3.35 -19.83 -2.44
N ILE A 378 4.68 -19.90 -2.59
CA ILE A 378 5.33 -20.09 -3.90
C ILE A 378 4.84 -21.38 -4.55
N PHE A 379 4.80 -22.49 -3.83
CA PHE A 379 4.23 -23.74 -4.33
C PHE A 379 2.77 -23.59 -4.74
N TYR A 380 1.95 -22.90 -3.93
CA TYR A 380 0.56 -22.63 -4.30
C TYR A 380 0.45 -21.88 -5.64
N PHE A 381 1.19 -20.76 -5.82
CA PHE A 381 1.17 -20.02 -7.08
C PHE A 381 1.72 -20.86 -8.26
N THR A 382 2.69 -21.70 -8.03
CA THR A 382 3.29 -22.54 -9.08
C THR A 382 2.30 -23.58 -9.59
N PHE A 383 1.63 -24.29 -8.69
CA PHE A 383 0.82 -25.47 -9.02
C PHE A 383 -0.69 -25.18 -9.14
N ALA A 384 -1.31 -24.46 -8.19
CA ALA A 384 -2.75 -24.24 -8.17
C ALA A 384 -3.25 -23.30 -9.28
N MET A 385 -2.39 -22.41 -9.78
CA MET A 385 -2.72 -21.50 -10.89
C MET A 385 -2.23 -22.01 -12.27
N ARG A 386 -1.83 -23.27 -12.39
CA ARG A 386 -1.41 -23.85 -13.67
C ARG A 386 -2.58 -24.11 -14.62
N ASN A 387 -3.76 -24.37 -14.12
CA ASN A 387 -4.93 -24.80 -14.90
C ASN A 387 -5.81 -23.68 -15.47
N SER A 388 -5.51 -22.40 -15.21
CA SER A 388 -6.33 -21.30 -15.71
C SER A 388 -5.89 -20.72 -17.07
N SER A 389 -4.69 -21.09 -17.54
CA SER A 389 -4.15 -20.61 -18.82
C SER A 389 -4.54 -21.47 -20.03
N ASN A 390 -5.04 -22.68 -19.83
CA ASN A 390 -5.39 -23.60 -20.94
C ASN A 390 -6.84 -23.50 -21.40
N ASN A 391 -7.71 -22.74 -20.74
CA ASN A 391 -9.12 -22.61 -21.15
C ASN A 391 -9.44 -21.31 -21.91
N SER A 392 -8.46 -20.47 -22.23
CA SER A 392 -8.70 -19.25 -23.01
C SER A 392 -8.24 -19.34 -24.48
N SER A 393 -7.94 -20.54 -24.96
CA SER A 393 -7.62 -20.77 -26.38
C SER A 393 -8.70 -21.54 -27.16
N VAL A 394 -9.92 -21.58 -26.65
CA VAL A 394 -11.11 -22.06 -27.40
C VAL A 394 -12.26 -21.09 -27.12
N ILE A 395 -12.38 -20.11 -27.92
CA ILE A 395 -13.56 -19.50 -28.60
C ILE A 395 -13.04 -18.32 -29.41
#